data_25adff0cac03546001559a1a055621d0
#
_entry.id   25adff0cac03546001559a1a055621d0
#
_cell.length_a   1.000
_cell.length_b   1.000
_cell.length_c   1.000
_cell.angle_alpha   90.00
_cell.angle_beta   90.00
_cell.angle_gamma   90.00
#
_symmetry.space_group_name_H-M   'P 1'
#
loop_
_entity.id
_entity.type
_entity.pdbx_description
1 polymer ?
#
loop_
_entity_poly.entity_id
_entity_poly.type
_entity_poly.pdbx_seq_one_letter_code
_entity_poly.pdbx_strand_id
1 'polypeptide(L)'
;MSNEHPFINLDTSTTPKKNLAIQEQDASSSMPPKPPTLTLILAATPNLGIGKDRVLPWPQLKKEMGFFARVTKRTSPSTLAEGRKKINAVLMGRKTWESIPPKFRPLKDRLNIVITSKPEEFASKLDKKTEVEGPLVCSGILDAIAQLEREDKSNLPSTDLDIDRIFVIGGASIYRTALELPQTKRVLLTKIEKEFECDTFFPINLDETTIWRNANRGEIQEFTGENVEDGGIEEQGVRFHFCMYERE
;
A
#
# COMPACT_ATOMS: atom_id res chain seq x y z
N MET A 1 -30.38 -86.78 -43.05
CA MET A 1 -31.59 -86.36 -43.71
C MET A 1 -31.86 -84.94 -43.26
N SER A 2 -31.46 -84.03 -44.09
CA SER A 2 -32.31 -83.10 -44.83
C SER A 2 -32.84 -81.92 -43.99
N ASN A 3 -32.27 -80.80 -44.33
CA ASN A 3 -32.94 -79.59 -44.83
C ASN A 3 -33.59 -78.71 -43.80
N GLU A 4 -33.61 -77.42 -43.79
CA GLU A 4 -33.30 -76.38 -44.79
C GLU A 4 -33.28 -75.04 -44.04
N HIS A 5 -32.55 -74.09 -44.62
CA HIS A 5 -32.67 -72.67 -44.25
C HIS A 5 -33.97 -72.07 -44.73
N PRO A 6 -34.43 -70.90 -44.19
CA PRO A 6 -34.14 -69.74 -44.98
C PRO A 6 -33.82 -68.42 -44.20
N PHE A 7 -33.18 -67.56 -44.92
CA PHE A 7 -32.87 -66.15 -44.79
C PHE A 7 -34.00 -65.27 -44.26
N ILE A 8 -33.72 -64.30 -43.38
CA ILE A 8 -34.41 -63.00 -43.40
C ILE A 8 -33.42 -61.90 -43.02
N ASN A 9 -33.32 -60.97 -43.88
CA ASN A 9 -32.92 -59.57 -44.00
C ASN A 9 -32.34 -58.79 -42.80
N LEU A 10 -31.21 -58.17 -43.11
CA LEU A 10 -30.66 -56.97 -42.49
C LEU A 10 -31.69 -55.83 -42.55
N ASP A 11 -31.86 -55.18 -41.45
CA ASP A 11 -32.36 -53.82 -41.42
C ASP A 11 -31.37 -52.92 -40.71
N THR A 12 -30.81 -51.98 -41.46
CA THR A 12 -29.80 -51.02 -41.09
C THR A 12 -30.54 -49.85 -40.48
N SER A 13 -30.56 -49.73 -39.15
CA SER A 13 -30.93 -48.45 -38.53
C SER A 13 -29.71 -47.75 -37.99
N THR A 14 -29.29 -46.75 -38.72
CA THR A 14 -28.25 -45.80 -38.41
C THR A 14 -28.61 -44.93 -37.21
N THR A 15 -27.99 -45.13 -36.09
CA THR A 15 -28.09 -44.22 -34.95
C THR A 15 -27.09 -43.08 -35.11
N PRO A 16 -27.47 -41.80 -35.00
CA PRO A 16 -26.54 -40.70 -35.10
C PRO A 16 -25.68 -40.60 -33.83
N LYS A 17 -24.37 -40.66 -33.99
CA LYS A 17 -23.40 -40.36 -32.95
C LYS A 17 -23.59 -38.91 -32.52
N LYS A 18 -24.06 -38.70 -31.27
CA LYS A 18 -23.96 -37.43 -30.60
C LYS A 18 -22.47 -37.12 -30.36
N ASN A 19 -21.97 -36.16 -31.11
CA ASN A 19 -20.71 -35.48 -30.81
C ASN A 19 -20.85 -34.81 -29.45
N LEU A 20 -20.24 -35.39 -28.42
CA LEU A 20 -19.96 -34.70 -27.16
C LEU A 20 -18.84 -33.70 -27.44
N ALA A 21 -19.20 -32.47 -27.72
CA ALA A 21 -18.26 -31.35 -27.66
C ALA A 21 -17.82 -31.21 -26.21
N ILE A 22 -16.61 -31.64 -25.93
CA ILE A 22 -15.92 -31.32 -24.69
C ILE A 22 -15.70 -29.79 -24.76
N GLN A 23 -16.49 -29.03 -24.03
CA GLN A 23 -16.19 -27.65 -23.74
C GLN A 23 -14.93 -27.65 -22.90
N GLU A 24 -13.80 -27.33 -23.51
CA GLU A 24 -12.62 -26.87 -22.82
C GLU A 24 -13.04 -25.60 -22.07
N GLN A 25 -13.34 -25.75 -20.80
CA GLN A 25 -13.42 -24.62 -19.88
C GLN A 25 -12.02 -24.04 -19.83
N ASP A 26 -11.84 -22.88 -20.44
CA ASP A 26 -10.71 -22.01 -20.23
C ASP A 26 -10.55 -21.78 -18.71
N ALA A 27 -9.74 -22.61 -18.09
CA ALA A 27 -9.21 -22.35 -16.77
C ALA A 27 -8.20 -21.20 -16.95
N SER A 28 -8.73 -19.99 -17.07
CA SER A 28 -7.97 -18.79 -16.80
C SER A 28 -7.42 -18.95 -15.40
N SER A 29 -6.18 -19.44 -15.29
CA SER A 29 -5.45 -19.53 -14.04
C SER A 29 -5.21 -18.10 -13.55
N SER A 30 -6.15 -17.56 -12.80
CA SER A 30 -5.94 -16.34 -12.05
C SER A 30 -4.82 -16.61 -11.06
N MET A 31 -3.64 -16.06 -11.33
CA MET A 31 -2.56 -16.06 -10.35
C MET A 31 -3.13 -15.50 -9.03
N PRO A 32 -2.79 -16.09 -7.88
CA PRO A 32 -3.27 -15.56 -6.61
C PRO A 32 -2.90 -14.08 -6.52
N PRO A 33 -3.77 -13.25 -5.98
CA PRO A 33 -3.52 -11.81 -5.88
C PRO A 33 -2.18 -11.59 -5.16
N LYS A 34 -1.33 -10.78 -5.75
CA LYS A 34 -0.02 -10.47 -5.18
C LYS A 34 -0.23 -9.82 -3.82
N PRO A 35 0.41 -10.32 -2.74
CA PRO A 35 0.22 -9.76 -1.41
C PRO A 35 0.56 -8.26 -1.41
N PRO A 36 -0.19 -7.44 -0.66
CA PRO A 36 0.02 -6.01 -0.62
C PRO A 36 1.42 -5.70 -0.09
N THR A 37 2.07 -4.75 -0.73
CA THR A 37 3.41 -4.30 -0.35
C THR A 37 3.35 -2.99 0.41
N LEU A 38 4.29 -2.81 1.35
CA LEU A 38 4.43 -1.60 2.13
C LEU A 38 5.53 -0.72 1.55
N THR A 39 5.27 0.58 1.52
CA THR A 39 6.24 1.63 1.23
C THR A 39 6.33 2.56 2.42
N LEU A 40 7.49 2.68 3.04
CA LEU A 40 7.72 3.71 4.05
C LEU A 40 7.91 5.05 3.37
N ILE A 41 7.39 6.12 3.96
CA ILE A 41 7.63 7.49 3.48
C ILE A 41 7.88 8.40 4.68
N LEU A 42 9.04 9.08 4.67
CA LEU A 42 9.51 9.92 5.77
C LEU A 42 10.54 10.94 5.31
N ALA A 43 10.79 11.94 6.14
CA ALA A 43 11.97 12.80 6.05
C ALA A 43 12.85 12.58 7.28
N ALA A 44 14.17 12.64 7.11
CA ALA A 44 15.13 12.47 8.20
C ALA A 44 16.34 13.39 8.02
N THR A 45 16.90 13.82 9.15
CA THR A 45 18.18 14.54 9.24
C THR A 45 19.37 13.59 9.01
N PRO A 46 20.61 14.08 8.83
CA PRO A 46 21.78 13.22 8.65
C PRO A 46 21.99 12.20 9.76
N ASN A 47 21.67 12.56 11.01
CA ASN A 47 21.70 11.67 12.17
C ASN A 47 20.41 10.83 12.34
N LEU A 48 19.62 10.70 11.30
CA LEU A 48 18.36 9.94 11.25
C LEU A 48 17.23 10.49 12.13
N GLY A 49 17.31 11.72 12.60
CA GLY A 49 16.24 12.39 13.34
C GLY A 49 15.00 12.61 12.50
N ILE A 50 13.84 12.27 13.02
CA ILE A 50 12.52 12.36 12.34
C ILE A 50 11.50 13.15 13.14
N GLY A 51 11.80 13.56 14.36
CA GLY A 51 10.87 14.28 15.22
C GLY A 51 11.50 14.82 16.48
N LYS A 52 10.85 15.85 17.03
CA LYS A 52 11.10 16.45 18.34
C LYS A 52 9.78 16.85 18.96
N ASP A 53 9.52 16.45 20.18
CA ASP A 53 8.29 16.83 20.91
C ASP A 53 6.99 16.59 20.13
N ARG A 54 6.93 15.48 19.37
CA ARG A 54 5.80 15.07 18.49
C ARG A 54 5.56 15.97 17.29
N VAL A 55 6.48 16.85 16.90
CA VAL A 55 6.45 17.66 15.68
C VAL A 55 7.67 17.41 14.83
N LEU A 56 7.67 17.88 13.60
CA LEU A 56 8.85 17.87 12.75
C LEU A 56 9.85 18.91 13.28
N PRO A 57 11.16 18.58 13.42
CA PRO A 57 12.16 19.46 14.05
C PRO A 57 12.59 20.63 13.17
N TRP A 58 12.30 20.57 11.85
CA TRP A 58 12.61 21.60 10.88
C TRP A 58 11.40 22.51 10.61
N PRO A 59 11.61 23.71 10.02
CA PRO A 59 10.52 24.59 9.65
C PRO A 59 9.63 23.93 8.59
N GLN A 60 8.43 24.46 8.40
CA GLN A 60 7.49 23.92 7.43
C GLN A 60 8.02 24.00 6.00
N LEU A 61 8.41 22.87 5.44
CA LEU A 61 8.88 22.72 4.06
C LEU A 61 7.67 22.39 3.16
N LYS A 62 7.15 23.41 2.46
CA LYS A 62 5.92 23.26 1.64
C LYS A 62 6.13 22.32 0.46
N LYS A 63 7.31 22.33 -0.16
CA LYS A 63 7.64 21.45 -1.30
C LYS A 63 7.73 20.01 -0.85
N GLU A 64 8.35 19.75 0.31
CA GLU A 64 8.42 18.42 0.92
C GLU A 64 7.03 17.89 1.30
N MET A 65 6.25 18.68 2.03
CA MET A 65 4.88 18.34 2.37
C MET A 65 4.00 18.14 1.13
N GLY A 66 4.22 18.92 0.08
CA GLY A 66 3.55 18.77 -1.21
C GLY A 66 3.90 17.46 -1.89
N PHE A 67 5.17 17.06 -1.90
CA PHE A 67 5.62 15.77 -2.40
C PHE A 67 4.94 14.61 -1.64
N PHE A 68 5.00 14.63 -0.32
CA PHE A 68 4.31 13.65 0.53
C PHE A 68 2.81 13.54 0.17
N ALA A 69 2.13 14.67 0.06
CA ALA A 69 0.70 14.70 -0.23
C ALA A 69 0.37 14.14 -1.62
N ARG A 70 1.13 14.51 -2.65
CA ARG A 70 0.91 14.04 -4.03
C ARG A 70 1.22 12.55 -4.18
N VAL A 71 2.38 12.11 -3.68
CA VAL A 71 2.80 10.71 -3.78
C VAL A 71 1.83 9.77 -3.05
N THR A 72 1.42 10.13 -1.83
CA THR A 72 0.52 9.28 -1.05
C THR A 72 -0.92 9.28 -1.56
N LYS A 73 -1.33 10.25 -2.40
CA LYS A 73 -2.65 10.30 -3.04
C LYS A 73 -2.67 9.64 -4.42
N ARG A 74 -1.58 9.73 -5.18
CA ARG A 74 -1.53 9.25 -6.56
C ARG A 74 -1.64 7.74 -6.63
N THR A 75 -2.69 7.26 -7.28
CA THR A 75 -2.90 5.84 -7.57
C THR A 75 -2.33 5.45 -8.93
N SER A 76 -2.05 4.16 -9.12
CA SER A 76 -1.65 3.63 -10.42
C SER A 76 -2.81 3.73 -11.43
N PRO A 77 -2.50 3.95 -12.73
CA PRO A 77 -3.52 3.87 -13.77
C PRO A 77 -4.12 2.46 -13.79
N SER A 78 -5.43 2.35 -13.70
CA SER A 78 -6.13 1.10 -13.99
C SER A 78 -7.61 1.35 -14.27
N THR A 79 -8.18 0.52 -15.09
CA THR A 79 -9.63 0.43 -15.27
C THR A 79 -10.20 -0.37 -14.09
N LEU A 80 -11.00 0.28 -13.26
CA LEU A 80 -11.77 -0.39 -12.22
C LEU A 80 -13.14 -0.78 -12.77
N ALA A 81 -13.76 -1.79 -12.17
CA ALA A 81 -15.17 -2.06 -12.38
C ALA A 81 -16.00 -0.82 -12.00
N GLU A 82 -17.13 -0.63 -12.68
CA GLU A 82 -18.03 0.51 -12.46
C GLU A 82 -18.43 0.60 -10.98
N GLY A 83 -18.39 1.80 -10.43
CA GLY A 83 -18.72 2.07 -9.01
C GLY A 83 -17.59 1.90 -8.01
N ARG A 84 -16.41 1.35 -8.38
CA ARG A 84 -15.28 1.20 -7.44
C ARG A 84 -14.36 2.42 -7.45
N LYS A 85 -13.89 2.80 -6.26
CA LYS A 85 -12.95 3.91 -6.06
C LYS A 85 -11.58 3.39 -5.66
N LYS A 86 -10.56 3.68 -6.48
CA LYS A 86 -9.17 3.36 -6.18
C LYS A 86 -8.56 4.45 -5.30
N ILE A 87 -7.99 4.06 -4.17
CA ILE A 87 -7.29 4.96 -3.23
C ILE A 87 -6.06 4.29 -2.65
N ASN A 88 -5.15 5.09 -2.11
CA ASN A 88 -4.05 4.58 -1.30
C ASN A 88 -4.44 4.53 0.18
N ALA A 89 -3.77 3.69 0.96
CA ALA A 89 -3.83 3.70 2.41
C ALA A 89 -2.60 4.40 3.01
N VAL A 90 -2.79 5.13 4.11
CA VAL A 90 -1.71 5.68 4.94
C VAL A 90 -1.81 5.08 6.34
N LEU A 91 -0.79 4.35 6.73
CA LEU A 91 -0.72 3.60 7.98
C LEU A 91 0.21 4.31 8.96
N MET A 92 -0.27 4.56 10.16
CA MET A 92 0.46 5.29 11.19
C MET A 92 0.17 4.77 12.59
N GLY A 93 1.07 5.00 13.52
CA GLY A 93 0.82 4.78 14.94
C GLY A 93 -0.09 5.86 15.55
N ARG A 94 -0.79 5.52 16.64
CA ARG A 94 -1.67 6.44 17.37
C ARG A 94 -1.02 7.79 17.68
N LYS A 95 0.24 7.81 18.15
CA LYS A 95 0.94 9.06 18.46
C LYS A 95 1.13 9.96 17.24
N THR A 96 1.39 9.37 16.08
CA THR A 96 1.49 10.11 14.80
C THR A 96 0.13 10.66 14.39
N TRP A 97 -0.94 9.86 14.50
CA TRP A 97 -2.30 10.36 14.29
C TRP A 97 -2.62 11.57 15.19
N GLU A 98 -2.34 11.47 16.47
CA GLU A 98 -2.59 12.54 17.45
C GLU A 98 -1.76 13.81 17.17
N SER A 99 -0.57 13.68 16.57
CA SER A 99 0.27 14.83 16.19
C SER A 99 -0.23 15.59 14.97
N ILE A 100 -1.03 14.97 14.10
CA ILE A 100 -1.67 15.66 12.98
C ILE A 100 -2.75 16.61 13.53
N PRO A 101 -2.72 17.91 13.21
CA PRO A 101 -3.74 18.83 13.67
C PRO A 101 -5.16 18.35 13.32
N PRO A 102 -6.16 18.51 14.23
CA PRO A 102 -7.53 18.00 14.03
C PRO A 102 -8.18 18.40 12.71
N LYS A 103 -7.91 19.62 12.23
CA LYS A 103 -8.43 20.12 10.95
C LYS A 103 -7.92 19.37 9.71
N PHE A 104 -6.84 18.61 9.86
CA PHE A 104 -6.23 17.80 8.78
C PHE A 104 -6.46 16.30 8.95
N ARG A 105 -7.16 15.88 9.99
CA ARG A 105 -7.51 14.47 10.24
C ARG A 105 -8.97 14.20 9.88
N PRO A 106 -9.27 13.10 9.18
CA PRO A 106 -8.34 12.19 8.50
C PRO A 106 -7.65 12.86 7.32
N LEU A 107 -6.48 12.32 6.91
CA LEU A 107 -5.78 12.77 5.69
C LEU A 107 -6.64 12.45 4.47
N LYS A 108 -7.09 13.48 3.76
CA LYS A 108 -8.06 13.38 2.66
C LYS A 108 -7.55 12.56 1.48
N ASP A 109 -8.46 11.93 0.76
CA ASP A 109 -8.25 11.12 -0.45
C ASP A 109 -7.36 9.88 -0.21
N ARG A 110 -7.28 9.39 1.03
CA ARG A 110 -6.53 8.19 1.43
C ARG A 110 -7.24 7.50 2.59
N LEU A 111 -7.26 6.18 2.59
CA LEU A 111 -7.69 5.43 3.76
C LEU A 111 -6.66 5.61 4.88
N ASN A 112 -7.05 6.22 5.99
CA ASN A 112 -6.18 6.34 7.16
C ASN A 112 -6.30 5.08 8.02
N ILE A 113 -5.17 4.48 8.37
CA ILE A 113 -5.09 3.30 9.23
C ILE A 113 -4.29 3.68 10.48
N VAL A 114 -4.88 3.50 11.64
CA VAL A 114 -4.24 3.83 12.92
C VAL A 114 -3.94 2.57 13.71
N ILE A 115 -2.65 2.36 13.97
CA ILE A 115 -2.16 1.23 14.77
C ILE A 115 -2.07 1.63 16.24
N THR A 116 -2.72 0.82 17.09
CA THR A 116 -2.68 1.01 18.54
C THR A 116 -2.83 -0.33 19.26
N SER A 117 -2.22 -0.46 20.45
CA SER A 117 -2.40 -1.64 21.32
C SER A 117 -3.79 -1.73 21.97
N LYS A 118 -4.60 -0.69 21.85
CA LYS A 118 -5.96 -0.61 22.41
C LYS A 118 -6.95 -0.13 21.35
N PRO A 119 -7.23 -0.94 20.31
CA PRO A 119 -8.02 -0.51 19.16
C PRO A 119 -9.46 -0.12 19.53
N GLU A 120 -10.14 -0.87 20.37
CA GLU A 120 -11.51 -0.61 20.78
C GLU A 120 -11.62 0.69 21.61
N GLU A 121 -10.71 0.88 22.58
CA GLU A 121 -10.66 2.11 23.39
C GLU A 121 -10.39 3.33 22.52
N PHE A 122 -9.51 3.21 21.55
CA PHE A 122 -9.21 4.31 20.64
C PHE A 122 -10.36 4.60 19.69
N ALA A 123 -10.96 3.55 19.11
CA ALA A 123 -12.10 3.70 18.20
C ALA A 123 -13.32 4.35 18.85
N SER A 124 -13.57 4.07 20.15
CA SER A 124 -14.68 4.68 20.91
C SER A 124 -14.52 6.19 21.15
N LYS A 125 -13.28 6.71 21.05
CA LYS A 125 -12.96 8.14 21.25
C LYS A 125 -12.91 8.95 19.96
N LEU A 126 -13.16 8.31 18.81
CA LEU A 126 -13.15 8.98 17.52
C LEU A 126 -14.48 9.72 17.29
N ASP A 127 -14.42 11.02 17.18
CA ASP A 127 -15.62 11.86 16.98
C ASP A 127 -16.29 11.67 15.62
N LYS A 128 -15.52 11.34 14.59
CA LYS A 128 -16.01 11.12 13.22
C LYS A 128 -15.19 10.04 12.49
N LYS A 129 -15.91 9.06 11.94
CA LYS A 129 -15.40 8.21 10.85
C LYS A 129 -15.98 8.74 9.55
N THR A 130 -15.16 8.89 8.52
CA THR A 130 -15.66 9.20 7.18
C THR A 130 -15.84 7.89 6.40
N GLU A 131 -16.72 7.90 5.39
CA GLU A 131 -17.00 6.72 4.57
C GLU A 131 -15.84 6.30 3.68
N VAL A 132 -14.85 7.14 3.47
CA VAL A 132 -13.73 6.87 2.58
C VAL A 132 -12.41 6.89 3.33
N GLU A 133 -12.15 7.94 4.10
CA GLU A 133 -10.87 8.16 4.75
C GLU A 133 -10.72 7.44 6.10
N GLY A 134 -11.78 6.94 6.69
CA GLY A 134 -11.74 6.22 7.96
C GLY A 134 -11.68 7.14 9.19
N PRO A 135 -10.85 6.88 10.21
CA PRO A 135 -9.77 5.89 10.21
C PRO A 135 -10.23 4.45 10.46
N LEU A 136 -9.56 3.51 9.81
CA LEU A 136 -9.56 2.10 10.20
C LEU A 136 -8.59 1.92 11.38
N VAL A 137 -9.04 1.29 12.46
CA VAL A 137 -8.23 1.11 13.67
C VAL A 137 -7.82 -0.35 13.79
N CYS A 138 -6.51 -0.60 13.88
CA CYS A 138 -5.94 -1.95 13.90
C CYS A 138 -4.98 -2.13 15.08
N SER A 139 -4.78 -3.36 15.52
CA SER A 139 -3.88 -3.74 16.60
C SER A 139 -2.41 -3.80 16.15
N GLY A 140 -2.15 -4.00 14.85
CA GLY A 140 -0.80 -4.12 14.28
C GLY A 140 -0.82 -3.99 12.77
N ILE A 141 0.40 -3.96 12.16
CA ILE A 141 0.54 -3.85 10.70
C ILE A 141 -0.01 -5.08 10.00
N LEU A 142 0.24 -6.28 10.51
CA LEU A 142 -0.28 -7.52 9.93
C LEU A 142 -1.80 -7.62 10.05
N ASP A 143 -2.37 -7.15 11.15
CA ASP A 143 -3.82 -7.02 11.31
C ASP A 143 -4.40 -6.07 10.24
N ALA A 144 -3.78 -4.92 10.04
CA ALA A 144 -4.19 -3.98 9.00
C ALA A 144 -4.15 -4.61 7.60
N ILE A 145 -3.06 -5.32 7.26
CA ILE A 145 -2.95 -6.03 5.98
C ILE A 145 -4.07 -7.08 5.85
N ALA A 146 -4.27 -7.91 6.87
CA ALA A 146 -5.32 -8.93 6.86
C ALA A 146 -6.73 -8.32 6.67
N GLN A 147 -7.01 -7.17 7.29
CA GLN A 147 -8.28 -6.48 7.10
C GLN A 147 -8.47 -5.93 5.67
N LEU A 148 -7.39 -5.46 5.03
CA LEU A 148 -7.43 -4.98 3.64
C LEU A 148 -7.59 -6.11 2.61
N GLU A 149 -7.10 -7.32 2.92
CA GLU A 149 -7.17 -8.50 2.05
C GLU A 149 -8.51 -9.26 2.14
N ARG A 150 -9.34 -8.97 3.13
CA ARG A 150 -10.63 -9.66 3.29
C ARG A 150 -11.53 -9.41 2.08
N GLU A 151 -12.09 -10.48 1.55
CA GLU A 151 -13.00 -10.42 0.40
C GLU A 151 -14.30 -9.67 0.72
N ASP A 152 -14.81 -9.82 1.93
CA ASP A 152 -16.07 -9.19 2.36
C ASP A 152 -15.97 -7.68 2.58
N LYS A 153 -14.74 -7.15 2.74
CA LYS A 153 -14.46 -5.71 2.98
C LYS A 153 -15.37 -5.02 4.00
N SER A 154 -16.08 -5.81 4.82
CA SER A 154 -17.06 -5.32 5.79
C SER A 154 -16.45 -4.42 6.87
N ASN A 155 -15.14 -4.56 7.10
CA ASN A 155 -14.38 -3.76 8.05
C ASN A 155 -13.87 -2.43 7.49
N LEU A 156 -13.92 -2.25 6.17
CA LEU A 156 -13.51 -0.98 5.54
C LEU A 156 -14.62 0.06 5.70
N PRO A 157 -14.28 1.36 5.67
CA PRO A 157 -15.26 2.42 5.69
C PRO A 157 -16.28 2.34 4.55
N SER A 158 -15.87 1.81 3.39
CA SER A 158 -16.73 1.49 2.26
C SER A 158 -16.28 0.22 1.57
N THR A 159 -17.20 -0.61 1.13
CA THR A 159 -16.96 -1.85 0.37
C THR A 159 -16.46 -1.59 -1.06
N ASP A 160 -16.71 -0.38 -1.57
CA ASP A 160 -16.36 0.00 -2.94
C ASP A 160 -14.91 0.49 -3.08
N LEU A 161 -14.15 0.47 -1.98
CA LEU A 161 -12.75 0.87 -1.99
C LEU A 161 -11.86 -0.23 -2.54
N ASP A 162 -10.95 0.19 -3.43
CA ASP A 162 -9.86 -0.62 -3.93
C ASP A 162 -8.53 0.02 -3.52
N ILE A 163 -7.77 -0.68 -2.66
CA ILE A 163 -6.52 -0.14 -2.11
C ILE A 163 -5.38 -0.45 -3.06
N ASP A 164 -4.77 0.62 -3.61
CA ASP A 164 -3.67 0.51 -4.56
C ASP A 164 -2.32 0.29 -3.86
N ARG A 165 -1.94 1.22 -2.97
CA ARG A 165 -0.66 1.22 -2.27
C ARG A 165 -0.87 1.48 -0.78
N ILE A 166 0.00 0.91 0.05
CA ILE A 166 0.01 1.14 1.48
C ILE A 166 1.29 1.90 1.85
N PHE A 167 1.13 3.14 2.29
CA PHE A 167 2.23 3.97 2.77
C PHE A 167 2.29 3.96 4.30
N VAL A 168 3.43 3.54 4.85
CA VAL A 168 3.71 3.64 6.29
C VAL A 168 4.31 5.02 6.55
N ILE A 169 3.63 5.83 7.38
CA ILE A 169 3.99 7.24 7.62
C ILE A 169 4.44 7.51 9.06
N GLY A 170 4.75 6.45 9.80
CA GLY A 170 5.39 6.56 11.12
C GLY A 170 4.51 6.25 12.33
N GLY A 171 4.96 6.50 13.57
CA GLY A 171 6.32 6.97 13.94
C GLY A 171 7.36 5.87 14.01
N ALA A 172 8.45 6.16 14.73
CA ALA A 172 9.64 5.31 14.79
C ALA A 172 9.36 3.84 15.11
N SER A 173 8.48 3.55 16.07
CA SER A 173 8.13 2.15 16.41
C SER A 173 7.42 1.44 15.24
N ILE A 174 6.56 2.14 14.50
CA ILE A 174 5.86 1.58 13.34
C ILE A 174 6.83 1.37 12.19
N TYR A 175 7.76 2.30 11.94
CA TYR A 175 8.83 2.11 10.96
C TYR A 175 9.70 0.89 11.29
N ARG A 176 10.11 0.74 12.56
CA ARG A 176 10.91 -0.43 13.00
C ARG A 176 10.18 -1.74 12.69
N THR A 177 8.94 -1.87 13.13
CA THR A 177 8.13 -3.07 12.87
C THR A 177 7.95 -3.30 11.37
N ALA A 178 7.66 -2.25 10.59
CA ALA A 178 7.49 -2.38 9.15
C ALA A 178 8.76 -2.86 8.44
N LEU A 179 9.93 -2.35 8.83
CA LEU A 179 11.22 -2.74 8.24
C LEU A 179 11.56 -4.23 8.45
N GLU A 180 11.03 -4.87 9.49
CA GLU A 180 11.20 -6.30 9.75
C GLU A 180 10.32 -7.17 8.84
N LEU A 181 9.25 -6.61 8.25
CA LEU A 181 8.30 -7.35 7.44
C LEU A 181 8.81 -7.54 6.00
N PRO A 182 8.69 -8.75 5.43
CA PRO A 182 9.05 -9.03 4.03
C PRO A 182 8.16 -8.29 3.02
N GLN A 183 6.98 -7.84 3.44
CA GLN A 183 6.07 -7.02 2.64
C GLN A 183 6.62 -5.61 2.39
N THR A 184 7.54 -5.13 3.22
CA THR A 184 8.16 -3.81 3.02
C THR A 184 9.16 -3.86 1.89
N LYS A 185 8.82 -3.23 0.79
CA LYS A 185 9.59 -3.25 -0.45
C LYS A 185 10.29 -1.94 -0.77
N ARG A 186 9.81 -0.82 -0.22
CA ARG A 186 10.33 0.52 -0.55
C ARG A 186 10.40 1.43 0.65
N VAL A 187 11.38 2.32 0.60
CA VAL A 187 11.47 3.47 1.51
C VAL A 187 11.66 4.73 0.67
N LEU A 188 10.69 5.64 0.71
CA LEU A 188 10.81 7.00 0.19
C LEU A 188 11.34 7.87 1.31
N LEU A 189 12.57 8.33 1.17
CA LEU A 189 13.28 9.11 2.16
C LEU A 189 13.60 10.51 1.63
N THR A 190 13.04 11.53 2.28
CA THR A 190 13.52 12.89 2.10
C THR A 190 14.75 13.08 2.99
N LYS A 191 15.94 13.14 2.40
CA LYS A 191 17.19 13.43 3.13
C LYS A 191 17.30 14.93 3.37
N ILE A 192 17.21 15.34 4.63
CA ILE A 192 17.46 16.73 5.06
C ILE A 192 18.95 16.92 5.24
N GLU A 193 19.55 17.95 4.64
CA GLU A 193 21.00 18.20 4.72
C GLU A 193 21.42 19.02 5.96
N LYS A 194 20.53 19.26 6.88
CA LYS A 194 20.78 20.04 8.07
C LYS A 194 20.44 19.27 9.33
N GLU A 195 21.31 19.35 10.33
CA GLU A 195 21.07 18.80 11.65
C GLU A 195 20.04 19.64 12.42
N PHE A 196 19.17 18.94 13.12
CA PHE A 196 18.20 19.51 14.05
C PHE A 196 18.22 18.70 15.34
N GLU A 197 17.86 19.31 16.44
CA GLU A 197 17.68 18.60 17.70
C GLU A 197 16.45 17.68 17.60
N CYS A 198 16.64 16.38 17.82
CA CYS A 198 15.63 15.35 17.71
C CYS A 198 15.59 14.47 18.96
N ASP A 199 14.39 13.95 19.26
CA ASP A 199 14.15 12.93 20.30
C ASP A 199 13.66 11.61 19.71
N THR A 200 13.32 11.63 18.44
CA THR A 200 12.76 10.49 17.72
C THR A 200 13.57 10.26 16.45
N PHE A 201 14.00 8.99 16.21
CA PHE A 201 14.92 8.66 15.14
C PHE A 201 14.41 7.50 14.30
N PHE A 202 14.77 7.51 13.01
CA PHE A 202 14.58 6.37 12.12
C PHE A 202 15.57 5.26 12.51
N PRO A 203 15.13 3.98 12.52
CA PRO A 203 15.89 2.93 13.20
C PRO A 203 17.14 2.42 12.49
N ILE A 204 17.31 2.71 11.18
CA ILE A 204 18.45 2.20 10.39
C ILE A 204 18.98 3.27 9.44
N ASN A 205 20.28 3.22 9.15
CA ASN A 205 20.86 3.94 8.02
C ASN A 205 20.77 3.08 6.77
N LEU A 206 19.98 3.51 5.80
CA LEU A 206 19.73 2.74 4.57
C LEU A 206 20.97 2.67 3.66
N ASP A 207 21.88 3.63 3.74
CA ASP A 207 23.12 3.64 2.97
C ASP A 207 24.17 2.65 3.49
N GLU A 208 24.02 2.20 4.75
CA GLU A 208 24.95 1.27 5.41
C GLU A 208 24.50 -0.19 5.34
N THR A 209 23.41 -0.49 4.65
CA THR A 209 22.87 -1.84 4.55
C THR A 209 23.04 -2.41 3.15
N THR A 210 23.17 -3.73 3.03
CA THR A 210 23.24 -4.44 1.73
C THR A 210 21.89 -4.87 1.20
N ILE A 211 20.83 -4.81 2.03
CA ILE A 211 19.48 -5.25 1.67
C ILE A 211 18.63 -4.13 1.05
N TRP A 212 19.12 -2.89 1.06
CA TRP A 212 18.45 -1.73 0.50
C TRP A 212 19.30 -1.10 -0.59
N ARG A 213 18.84 -1.18 -1.81
CA ARG A 213 19.46 -0.53 -2.97
C ARG A 213 18.89 0.87 -3.16
N ASN A 214 19.74 1.85 -3.33
CA ASN A 214 19.32 3.20 -3.71
C ASN A 214 18.83 3.17 -5.17
N ALA A 215 17.60 3.61 -5.39
CA ALA A 215 16.99 3.69 -6.72
C ALA A 215 17.51 4.91 -7.49
N ASN A 216 17.60 4.77 -8.81
CA ASN A 216 17.94 5.89 -9.67
C ASN A 216 16.74 6.85 -9.87
N ARG A 217 17.00 8.01 -10.45
CA ARG A 217 15.99 9.04 -10.69
C ARG A 217 14.81 8.56 -11.52
N GLY A 218 15.04 7.75 -12.56
CA GLY A 218 14.00 7.21 -13.41
C GLY A 218 13.05 6.30 -12.63
N GLU A 219 13.59 5.44 -11.78
CA GLU A 219 12.81 4.55 -10.90
C GLU A 219 11.97 5.34 -9.89
N ILE A 220 12.53 6.42 -9.31
CA ILE A 220 11.79 7.32 -8.41
C ILE A 220 10.62 7.97 -9.16
N GLN A 221 10.89 8.51 -10.35
CA GLN A 221 9.87 9.16 -11.18
C GLN A 221 8.78 8.18 -11.62
N GLU A 222 9.14 6.99 -12.03
CA GLU A 222 8.19 5.93 -12.41
C GLU A 222 7.27 5.56 -11.23
N PHE A 223 7.86 5.35 -10.05
CA PHE A 223 7.08 4.96 -8.89
C PHE A 223 6.23 6.09 -8.33
N THR A 224 6.78 7.31 -8.20
CA THR A 224 6.11 8.45 -7.54
C THR A 224 5.28 9.30 -8.51
N GLY A 225 5.64 9.29 -9.80
CA GLY A 225 5.13 10.21 -10.80
C GLY A 225 5.60 11.66 -10.59
N GLU A 226 6.63 11.87 -9.76
CA GLU A 226 7.19 13.19 -9.46
C GLU A 226 8.53 13.36 -10.16
N ASN A 227 8.78 14.54 -10.70
CA ASN A 227 10.11 14.88 -11.23
C ASN A 227 11.03 15.24 -10.07
N VAL A 228 12.10 14.46 -9.89
CA VAL A 228 13.11 14.68 -8.86
C VAL A 228 14.35 15.32 -9.48
N GLU A 229 14.79 16.45 -8.94
CA GLU A 229 15.97 17.18 -9.41
C GLU A 229 17.24 16.67 -8.72
N ASP A 230 18.34 16.54 -9.47
CA ASP A 230 19.63 16.04 -8.96
C ASP A 230 20.30 17.00 -7.94
N GLY A 231 20.01 18.29 -8.04
CA GLY A 231 20.63 19.33 -7.19
C GLY A 231 19.97 19.52 -5.83
N GLY A 232 18.93 18.73 -5.52
CA GLY A 232 18.13 18.93 -4.31
C GLY A 232 17.27 20.20 -4.37
N ILE A 233 16.53 20.42 -3.30
CA ILE A 233 15.62 21.55 -3.16
C ILE A 233 16.03 22.35 -1.92
N GLU A 234 16.08 23.67 -2.05
CA GLU A 234 16.29 24.56 -0.92
C GLU A 234 14.99 25.30 -0.61
N GLU A 235 14.59 25.25 0.66
CA GLU A 235 13.41 25.93 1.17
C GLU A 235 13.62 26.27 2.65
N GLN A 236 13.31 27.52 3.04
CA GLN A 236 13.45 27.99 4.44
C GLN A 236 14.89 27.84 5.00
N GLY A 237 15.92 27.91 4.16
CA GLY A 237 17.31 27.71 4.58
C GLY A 237 17.64 26.25 4.93
N VAL A 238 16.84 25.32 4.43
CA VAL A 238 17.05 23.87 4.56
C VAL A 238 17.10 23.27 3.16
N ARG A 239 18.20 22.56 2.86
CA ARG A 239 18.33 21.78 1.62
C ARG A 239 17.91 20.35 1.89
N PHE A 240 17.25 19.72 0.92
CA PHE A 240 16.81 18.33 1.00
C PHE A 240 16.70 17.67 -0.38
N HIS A 241 16.76 16.33 -0.40
CA HIS A 241 16.62 15.49 -1.58
C HIS A 241 15.59 14.41 -1.39
N PHE A 242 14.88 14.07 -2.46
CA PHE A 242 14.01 12.90 -2.48
C PHE A 242 14.78 11.68 -2.97
N CYS A 243 14.85 10.66 -2.15
CA CYS A 243 15.49 9.38 -2.44
C CYS A 243 14.47 8.24 -2.31
N MET A 244 14.73 7.15 -3.01
CA MET A 244 13.99 5.91 -2.86
C MET A 244 14.96 4.76 -2.68
N TYR A 245 14.64 3.87 -1.75
CA TYR A 245 15.36 2.63 -1.56
C TYR A 245 14.42 1.47 -1.83
N GLU A 246 14.91 0.47 -2.53
CA GLU A 246 14.20 -0.78 -2.81
C GLU A 246 14.87 -1.95 -2.09
N ARG A 247 14.06 -2.83 -1.55
CA ARG A 247 14.53 -4.05 -0.90
C ARG A 247 14.82 -5.12 -1.96
N GLU A 248 16.03 -5.64 -1.96
CA GLU A 248 16.49 -6.78 -2.77
C GLU A 248 15.94 -8.13 -2.27
#